data_0d10ea6d5c1feca99227ebb601889465
#
_entry.id   0d10ea6d5c1feca99227ebb601889465
#
_cell.length_a   1.000
_cell.length_b   1.000
_cell.length_c   1.000
_cell.angle_alpha   90.00
_cell.angle_beta   90.00
_cell.angle_gamma   90.00
#
_symmetry.space_group_name_H-M   'P 1'
#
loop_
_entity.id
_entity.type
_entity.pdbx_description
1 polymer ?
#
loop_
_entity_poly.entity_id
_entity_poly.type
_entity_poly.pdbx_seq_one_letter_code
_entity_poly.pdbx_strand_id
1 'polypeptide(L)'
;YRNAESILEAFKPFEDEYNVALIVFDEIVEIGGKNYVKATAELIDCESINTFRVAAYAREPVEKKGMDEAQITGATSSYARKYALNGLFLLDDTKDADSDEYKKQEKHGEKEDKDRVKRIAIKRKCIEEKCKKHGIDAVMIASGNGYSWSEMTETQLENMLASLNKKFGEE
;
A
#
# COMPACT_ATOMS: atom_id res chain seq x y z
N TYR A 1 10.19 -2.76 6.99
CA TYR A 1 10.31 -1.53 6.18
C TYR A 1 9.79 -0.34 6.99
N ARG A 2 10.58 0.72 7.05
CA ARG A 2 10.22 1.95 7.76
C ARG A 2 9.70 2.95 6.73
N ASN A 3 8.50 3.49 6.91
CA ASN A 3 7.90 4.55 6.09
C ASN A 3 7.75 5.85 6.90
N ALA A 4 7.39 6.94 6.26
CA ALA A 4 7.20 8.23 6.92
C ALA A 4 6.17 8.15 8.05
N GLU A 5 5.05 7.48 7.80
CA GLU A 5 3.95 7.33 8.76
C GLU A 5 4.40 6.61 10.03
N SER A 6 5.19 5.53 9.90
CA SER A 6 5.68 4.77 11.07
C SER A 6 6.66 5.59 11.92
N ILE A 7 7.42 6.51 11.32
CA ILE A 7 8.29 7.42 12.05
C ILE A 7 7.47 8.46 12.80
N LEU A 8 6.47 9.05 12.14
CA LEU A 8 5.56 10.03 12.75
C LEU A 8 4.78 9.42 13.93
N GLU A 9 4.22 8.22 13.76
CA GLU A 9 3.53 7.52 14.84
C GLU A 9 4.44 7.22 16.02
N ALA A 10 5.68 6.80 15.77
CA ALA A 10 6.65 6.54 16.82
C ALA A 10 7.09 7.82 17.56
N PHE A 11 7.00 8.98 16.90
CA PHE A 11 7.40 10.25 17.49
C PHE A 11 6.30 10.90 18.37
N LYS A 12 5.02 10.68 18.07
CA LYS A 12 3.89 11.30 18.78
C LYS A 12 3.99 11.29 20.32
N PRO A 13 4.40 10.20 20.99
CA PRO A 13 4.53 10.21 22.45
C PRO A 13 5.56 11.21 22.97
N PHE A 14 6.57 11.55 22.15
CA PHE A 14 7.63 12.46 22.57
C PHE A 14 7.22 13.95 22.44
N GLU A 15 6.18 14.27 21.66
CA GLU A 15 5.69 15.64 21.53
C GLU A 15 5.24 16.20 22.88
N ASP A 16 4.44 15.43 23.63
CA ASP A 16 4.00 15.81 24.97
C ASP A 16 5.12 15.69 26.00
N GLU A 17 5.94 14.64 25.94
CA GLU A 17 7.00 14.38 26.91
C GLU A 17 8.10 15.46 26.91
N TYR A 18 8.47 15.95 25.73
CA TYR A 18 9.54 16.93 25.55
C TYR A 18 9.06 18.34 25.18
N ASN A 19 7.74 18.56 25.15
CA ASN A 19 7.12 19.82 24.75
C ASN A 19 7.65 20.35 23.40
N VAL A 20 7.66 19.46 22.41
CA VAL A 20 8.12 19.73 21.05
C VAL A 20 7.01 19.45 20.05
N ALA A 21 7.04 20.12 18.89
CA ALA A 21 6.15 19.85 17.78
C ALA A 21 6.93 19.43 16.53
N LEU A 22 6.42 18.42 15.81
CA LEU A 22 6.98 17.98 14.54
C LEU A 22 6.04 18.34 13.40
N ILE A 23 6.53 19.13 12.45
CA ILE A 23 5.78 19.52 11.25
C ILE A 23 6.50 18.96 10.02
N VAL A 24 5.74 18.38 9.09
CA VAL A 24 6.27 17.92 7.81
C VAL A 24 5.42 18.51 6.70
N PHE A 25 6.05 19.21 5.78
CA PHE A 25 5.39 19.84 4.64
C PHE A 25 6.20 19.64 3.35
N ASP A 26 5.52 19.72 2.23
CA ASP A 26 6.10 19.48 0.91
C ASP A 26 5.91 20.70 0.01
N GLU A 27 6.84 20.88 -0.92
CA GLU A 27 6.76 21.80 -2.03
C GLU A 27 7.27 21.13 -3.32
N ILE A 28 6.68 21.50 -4.44
CA ILE A 28 7.19 21.07 -5.76
C ILE A 28 8.24 22.11 -6.20
N VAL A 29 9.42 21.59 -6.54
CA VAL A 29 10.53 22.42 -7.03
C VAL A 29 11.04 21.89 -8.36
N GLU A 30 11.41 22.78 -9.26
CA GLU A 30 12.02 22.42 -10.53
C GLU A 30 13.54 22.58 -10.43
N ILE A 31 14.26 21.51 -10.75
CA ILE A 31 15.73 21.49 -10.77
C ILE A 31 16.17 20.89 -12.10
N GLY A 32 16.81 21.71 -12.94
CA GLY A 32 17.35 21.26 -14.23
C GLY A 32 16.26 20.74 -15.18
N GLY A 33 15.11 21.40 -15.22
CA GLY A 33 13.97 21.01 -16.08
C GLY A 33 13.25 19.73 -15.62
N LYS A 34 13.41 19.36 -14.34
CA LYS A 34 12.76 18.19 -13.74
C LYS A 34 12.09 18.56 -12.45
N ASN A 35 10.89 18.01 -12.22
CA ASN A 35 10.15 18.22 -11.00
C ASN A 35 10.66 17.31 -9.88
N TYR A 36 10.75 17.89 -8.70
CA TYR A 36 11.06 17.21 -7.45
C TYR A 36 10.03 17.59 -6.39
N VAL A 37 9.67 16.66 -5.57
CA VAL A 37 9.03 16.94 -4.28
C VAL A 37 10.15 17.17 -3.28
N LYS A 38 10.18 18.37 -2.71
CA LYS A 38 11.03 18.70 -1.57
C LYS A 38 10.19 18.60 -0.31
N ALA A 39 10.46 17.63 0.54
CA ALA A 39 9.88 17.50 1.86
C ALA A 39 10.78 18.16 2.90
N THR A 40 10.19 18.94 3.80
CA THR A 40 10.90 19.54 4.95
C THR A 40 10.28 19.01 6.23
N ALA A 41 11.11 18.40 7.08
CA ALA A 41 10.76 18.04 8.44
C ALA A 41 11.33 19.10 9.39
N GLU A 42 10.46 19.66 10.22
CA GLU A 42 10.79 20.73 11.16
C GLU A 42 10.41 20.31 12.59
N LEU A 43 11.40 20.27 13.47
CA LEU A 43 11.22 20.06 14.90
C LEU A 43 11.26 21.41 15.62
N ILE A 44 10.24 21.72 16.36
CA ILE A 44 10.05 22.98 17.08
C ILE A 44 10.10 22.71 18.57
N ASP A 45 10.98 23.39 19.29
CA ASP A 45 10.93 23.48 20.75
C ASP A 45 9.85 24.50 21.12
N CYS A 46 8.76 24.04 21.75
CA CYS A 46 7.62 24.88 22.06
C CYS A 46 7.90 25.89 23.21
N GLU A 47 8.99 25.73 23.97
CA GLU A 47 9.38 26.67 25.01
C GLU A 47 10.23 27.82 24.46
N SER A 48 11.27 27.50 23.71
CA SER A 48 12.22 28.48 23.18
C SER A 48 11.88 28.98 21.78
N ILE A 49 10.95 28.31 21.10
CA ILE A 49 10.59 28.54 19.68
C ILE A 49 11.79 28.31 18.75
N ASN A 50 12.82 27.65 19.20
CA ASN A 50 13.92 27.22 18.35
C ASN A 50 13.45 26.09 17.41
N THR A 51 13.96 26.11 16.18
CA THR A 51 13.59 25.14 15.17
C THR A 51 14.79 24.47 14.55
N PHE A 52 14.67 23.17 14.31
CA PHE A 52 15.63 22.38 13.53
C PHE A 52 14.92 21.89 12.28
N ARG A 53 15.54 22.10 11.11
CA ARG A 53 14.96 21.73 9.82
C ARG A 53 15.88 20.86 9.02
N VAL A 54 15.33 19.82 8.42
CA VAL A 54 16.01 19.00 7.44
C VAL A 54 15.10 18.82 6.23
N ALA A 55 15.65 19.03 5.05
CA ALA A 55 14.94 18.84 3.80
C ALA A 55 15.53 17.67 3.01
N ALA A 56 14.68 16.93 2.33
CA ALA A 56 15.07 15.92 1.37
C ALA A 56 14.28 16.07 0.07
N TYR A 57 14.83 15.55 -1.01
CA TYR A 57 14.29 15.69 -2.35
C TYR A 57 14.04 14.31 -2.95
N ALA A 58 12.88 14.12 -3.55
CA ALA A 58 12.60 12.98 -4.40
C ALA A 58 12.21 13.46 -5.80
N ARG A 59 12.83 12.88 -6.82
CA ARG A 59 12.49 13.22 -8.20
C ARG A 59 11.12 12.64 -8.55
N GLU A 60 10.26 13.47 -9.11
CA GLU A 60 8.97 13.04 -9.66
C GLU A 60 9.22 12.46 -11.07
N PRO A 61 8.95 11.17 -11.31
CA PRO A 61 9.02 10.60 -12.64
C PRO A 61 7.86 11.10 -13.48
N VAL A 62 8.08 11.35 -14.79
CA VAL A 62 7.04 11.81 -15.72
C VAL A 62 5.95 10.74 -15.89
N GLU A 63 6.35 9.48 -15.88
CA GLU A 63 5.44 8.34 -16.01
C GLU A 63 5.92 7.17 -15.13
N LYS A 64 4.98 6.45 -14.57
CA LYS A 64 5.24 5.17 -13.87
C LYS A 64 4.12 4.19 -14.22
N LYS A 65 4.50 3.02 -14.76
CA LYS A 65 3.55 2.00 -15.19
C LYS A 65 2.61 1.59 -14.06
N GLY A 66 1.30 1.72 -14.31
CA GLY A 66 0.26 1.33 -13.37
C GLY A 66 -0.07 2.38 -12.29
N MET A 67 0.43 3.62 -12.46
CA MET A 67 0.12 4.75 -11.56
C MET A 67 -0.38 5.93 -12.39
N ASP A 68 -1.39 6.62 -11.89
CA ASP A 68 -1.79 7.94 -12.40
C ASP A 68 -0.89 9.05 -11.85
N GLU A 69 -1.02 10.27 -12.40
CA GLU A 69 -0.19 11.42 -12.02
C GLU A 69 -0.31 11.74 -10.52
N ALA A 70 -1.51 11.69 -9.95
CA ALA A 70 -1.73 11.96 -8.53
C ALA A 70 -1.08 10.89 -7.63
N GLN A 71 -1.12 9.62 -8.05
CA GLN A 71 -0.44 8.53 -7.35
C GLN A 71 1.08 8.67 -7.43
N ILE A 72 1.62 9.12 -8.57
CA ILE A 72 3.05 9.38 -8.73
C ILE A 72 3.51 10.46 -7.75
N THR A 73 2.81 11.62 -7.72
CA THR A 73 3.12 12.72 -6.79
C THR A 73 3.00 12.27 -5.34
N GLY A 74 1.94 11.55 -4.97
CA GLY A 74 1.74 11.04 -3.61
C GLY A 74 2.83 10.06 -3.17
N ALA A 75 3.23 9.13 -4.04
CA ALA A 75 4.33 8.20 -3.76
C ALA A 75 5.68 8.92 -3.62
N THR A 76 5.93 9.92 -4.46
CA THR A 76 7.14 10.73 -4.43
C THR A 76 7.21 11.58 -3.15
N SER A 77 6.08 12.15 -2.72
CA SER A 77 5.95 12.87 -1.45
C SER A 77 6.26 11.96 -0.26
N SER A 78 5.65 10.79 -0.17
CA SER A 78 5.91 9.83 0.91
C SER A 78 7.39 9.44 0.98
N TYR A 79 8.06 9.29 -0.17
CA TYR A 79 9.48 9.00 -0.25
C TYR A 79 10.33 10.17 0.25
N ALA A 80 10.07 11.40 -0.21
CA ALA A 80 10.79 12.59 0.22
C ALA A 80 10.65 12.82 1.74
N ARG A 81 9.43 12.69 2.29
CA ARG A 81 9.14 12.81 3.73
C ARG A 81 9.93 11.81 4.57
N LYS A 82 9.99 10.54 4.11
CA LYS A 82 10.79 9.52 4.80
C LYS A 82 12.25 9.95 4.95
N TYR A 83 12.86 10.45 3.89
CA TYR A 83 14.27 10.85 3.93
C TYR A 83 14.48 12.14 4.72
N ALA A 84 13.54 13.09 4.71
CA ALA A 84 13.61 14.27 5.56
C ALA A 84 13.57 13.89 7.05
N LEU A 85 12.67 12.99 7.44
CA LEU A 85 12.56 12.46 8.81
C LEU A 85 13.78 11.63 9.20
N ASN A 86 14.29 10.78 8.30
CA ASN A 86 15.52 10.03 8.54
C ASN A 86 16.69 10.95 8.84
N GLY A 87 16.83 12.02 8.05
CA GLY A 87 17.89 13.02 8.27
C GLY A 87 17.73 13.80 9.58
N LEU A 88 16.48 14.18 9.91
CA LEU A 88 16.19 14.92 11.14
C LEU A 88 16.51 14.10 12.41
N PHE A 89 16.14 12.83 12.42
CA PHE A 89 16.31 11.93 13.58
C PHE A 89 17.56 11.05 13.50
N LEU A 90 18.45 11.27 12.50
CA LEU A 90 19.65 10.46 12.28
C LEU A 90 19.35 8.96 12.22
N LEU A 91 18.24 8.61 11.57
CA LEU A 91 17.83 7.22 11.43
C LEU A 91 18.64 6.56 10.31
N ASP A 92 19.38 5.52 10.66
CA ASP A 92 20.08 4.70 9.68
C ASP A 92 19.10 3.73 9.01
N ASP A 93 19.03 3.81 7.69
CA ASP A 93 18.21 2.91 6.88
C ASP A 93 19.13 1.80 6.34
N THR A 94 19.59 0.93 7.24
CA THR A 94 20.46 -0.22 6.90
C THR A 94 19.81 -1.20 5.90
N LYS A 95 18.53 -0.99 5.56
CA LYS A 95 17.80 -1.64 4.47
C LYS A 95 17.38 -0.61 3.43
N ASP A 96 18.34 -0.10 2.69
CA ASP A 96 18.14 0.96 1.71
C ASP A 96 17.15 0.54 0.60
N ALA A 97 16.34 1.51 0.15
CA ALA A 97 15.41 1.34 -0.96
C ALA A 97 16.10 1.06 -2.31
N ASP A 98 17.41 1.33 -2.41
CA ASP A 98 18.26 0.93 -3.55
C ASP A 98 18.66 -0.55 -3.50
N SER A 99 18.39 -1.24 -2.39
CA SER A 99 18.59 -2.67 -2.32
C SER A 99 17.51 -3.41 -3.13
N ASP A 100 17.87 -4.59 -3.63
CA ASP A 100 16.99 -5.49 -4.41
C ASP A 100 15.64 -5.82 -3.72
N GLU A 101 15.45 -5.42 -2.45
CA GLU A 101 14.20 -5.59 -1.71
C GLU A 101 13.08 -4.66 -2.18
N TYR A 102 13.38 -3.43 -2.65
CA TYR A 102 12.35 -2.54 -3.23
C TYR A 102 11.82 -3.12 -4.55
N LYS A 103 12.74 -3.66 -5.37
CA LYS A 103 12.37 -4.38 -6.60
C LYS A 103 11.64 -5.69 -6.30
N LYS A 104 11.90 -6.32 -5.15
CA LYS A 104 11.17 -7.52 -4.70
C LYS A 104 9.77 -7.20 -4.18
N GLN A 105 9.53 -6.04 -3.54
CA GLN A 105 8.20 -5.66 -3.06
C GLN A 105 7.26 -5.25 -4.21
N GLU A 106 7.75 -4.53 -5.22
CA GLU A 106 6.96 -4.29 -6.45
C GLU A 106 6.62 -5.61 -7.15
N LYS A 107 7.59 -6.54 -7.24
CA LYS A 107 7.36 -7.89 -7.78
C LYS A 107 6.49 -8.77 -6.86
N HIS A 108 6.50 -8.52 -5.54
CA HIS A 108 5.66 -9.26 -4.59
C HIS A 108 4.19 -8.81 -4.68
N GLY A 109 3.92 -7.51 -4.77
CA GLY A 109 2.57 -6.99 -5.00
C GLY A 109 1.99 -7.46 -6.33
N GLU A 110 2.75 -7.36 -7.44
CA GLU A 110 2.32 -7.88 -8.74
C GLU A 110 2.17 -9.42 -8.75
N LYS A 111 2.97 -10.13 -7.94
CA LYS A 111 2.87 -11.58 -7.81
C LYS A 111 1.70 -11.99 -6.95
N GLU A 112 1.44 -11.30 -5.84
CA GLU A 112 0.26 -11.51 -4.99
C GLU A 112 -1.04 -11.25 -5.75
N ASP A 113 -1.12 -10.19 -6.56
CA ASP A 113 -2.29 -9.91 -7.41
C ASP A 113 -2.48 -10.97 -8.50
N LYS A 114 -1.40 -11.40 -9.16
CA LYS A 114 -1.47 -12.49 -10.14
C LYS A 114 -1.85 -13.83 -9.50
N ASP A 115 -1.33 -14.12 -8.32
CA ASP A 115 -1.65 -15.34 -7.59
C ASP A 115 -3.08 -15.28 -7.02
N ARG A 116 -3.56 -14.10 -6.60
CA ARG A 116 -4.96 -13.88 -6.21
C ARG A 116 -5.92 -14.11 -7.39
N VAL A 117 -5.63 -13.55 -8.55
CA VAL A 117 -6.43 -13.77 -9.77
C VAL A 117 -6.48 -15.25 -10.15
N LYS A 118 -5.33 -15.96 -10.04
CA LYS A 118 -5.29 -17.41 -10.28
C LYS A 118 -6.11 -18.18 -9.25
N ARG A 119 -6.01 -17.86 -7.96
CA ARG A 119 -6.82 -18.50 -6.90
C ARG A 119 -8.32 -18.32 -7.13
N ILE A 120 -8.75 -17.11 -7.49
CA ILE A 120 -10.15 -16.81 -7.84
C ILE A 120 -10.60 -17.66 -9.04
N ALA A 121 -9.79 -17.75 -10.09
CA ALA A 121 -10.12 -18.55 -11.27
C ALA A 121 -10.24 -20.05 -10.95
N ILE A 122 -9.33 -20.60 -10.15
CA ILE A 122 -9.36 -21.99 -9.70
C ILE A 122 -10.64 -22.25 -8.87
N LYS A 123 -10.95 -21.38 -7.90
CA LYS A 123 -12.15 -21.52 -7.07
C LYS A 123 -13.43 -21.47 -7.89
N ARG A 124 -13.53 -20.57 -8.87
CA ARG A 124 -14.67 -20.53 -9.78
C ARG A 124 -14.82 -21.83 -10.55
N LYS A 125 -13.73 -22.34 -11.12
CA LYS A 125 -13.75 -23.61 -11.86
C LYS A 125 -14.19 -24.77 -10.98
N CYS A 126 -13.69 -24.89 -9.75
CA CYS A 126 -14.12 -25.91 -8.80
C CYS A 126 -15.61 -25.83 -8.48
N ILE A 127 -16.16 -24.62 -8.29
CA ILE A 127 -17.59 -24.41 -8.03
C ILE A 127 -18.40 -24.81 -9.26
N GLU A 128 -18.02 -24.38 -10.46
CA GLU A 128 -18.71 -24.73 -11.71
C GLU A 128 -18.74 -26.24 -11.94
N GLU A 129 -17.62 -26.94 -11.77
CA GLU A 129 -17.53 -28.39 -11.94
C GLU A 129 -18.43 -29.11 -10.92
N LYS A 130 -18.39 -28.69 -9.66
CA LYS A 130 -19.25 -29.25 -8.61
C LYS A 130 -20.73 -28.98 -8.87
N CYS A 131 -21.09 -27.78 -9.26
CA CYS A 131 -22.45 -27.42 -9.64
C CYS A 131 -22.93 -28.25 -10.84
N LYS A 132 -22.10 -28.38 -11.88
CA LYS A 132 -22.41 -29.19 -13.07
C LYS A 132 -22.63 -30.68 -12.73
N LYS A 133 -21.82 -31.24 -11.83
CA LYS A 133 -21.96 -32.64 -11.36
C LYS A 133 -23.34 -32.90 -10.71
N HIS A 134 -23.89 -31.87 -10.05
CA HIS A 134 -25.17 -31.96 -9.36
C HIS A 134 -26.34 -31.33 -10.13
N GLY A 135 -26.17 -31.00 -11.40
CA GLY A 135 -27.22 -30.42 -12.25
C GLY A 135 -27.69 -29.02 -11.82
N ILE A 136 -26.80 -28.23 -11.18
CA ILE A 136 -27.09 -26.91 -10.63
C ILE A 136 -26.29 -25.87 -11.41
N ASP A 137 -26.85 -24.66 -11.56
CA ASP A 137 -26.15 -23.52 -12.16
C ASP A 137 -25.50 -22.65 -11.09
N ALA A 138 -24.16 -22.45 -11.19
CA ALA A 138 -23.41 -21.61 -10.27
C ALA A 138 -23.86 -20.15 -10.29
N VAL A 139 -24.26 -19.63 -11.46
CA VAL A 139 -24.75 -18.26 -11.62
C VAL A 139 -26.08 -18.07 -10.88
N MET A 140 -26.98 -19.05 -10.95
CA MET A 140 -28.23 -19.01 -10.21
C MET A 140 -28.05 -19.02 -8.70
N ILE A 141 -27.07 -19.80 -8.19
CA ILE A 141 -26.75 -19.79 -6.76
C ILE A 141 -26.18 -18.43 -6.33
N ALA A 142 -25.28 -17.87 -7.10
CA ALA A 142 -24.70 -16.56 -6.82
C ALA A 142 -25.79 -15.48 -6.78
N SER A 143 -26.65 -15.44 -7.80
CA SER A 143 -27.76 -14.48 -7.90
C SER A 143 -28.78 -14.65 -6.77
N GLY A 144 -29.09 -15.89 -6.38
CA GLY A 144 -29.98 -16.19 -5.25
C GLY A 144 -29.42 -15.70 -3.90
N ASN A 145 -28.11 -15.53 -3.78
CA ASN A 145 -27.43 -14.95 -2.63
C ASN A 145 -27.12 -13.44 -2.79
N GLY A 146 -27.62 -12.79 -3.84
CA GLY A 146 -27.44 -11.36 -4.09
C GLY A 146 -26.08 -10.99 -4.66
N TYR A 147 -25.34 -11.93 -5.26
CA TYR A 147 -24.01 -11.68 -5.85
C TYR A 147 -24.03 -11.79 -7.37
N SER A 148 -23.24 -10.95 -8.03
CA SER A 148 -22.89 -11.12 -9.45
C SER A 148 -21.75 -12.14 -9.56
N TRP A 149 -21.97 -13.25 -10.29
CA TRP A 149 -20.97 -14.32 -10.46
C TRP A 149 -19.62 -13.81 -10.93
N SER A 150 -19.58 -12.86 -11.86
CA SER A 150 -18.37 -12.28 -12.42
C SER A 150 -17.59 -11.38 -11.44
N GLU A 151 -18.26 -10.84 -10.40
CA GLU A 151 -17.71 -9.87 -9.46
C GLU A 151 -17.47 -10.44 -8.06
N MET A 152 -17.78 -11.73 -7.86
CA MET A 152 -17.56 -12.37 -6.55
C MET A 152 -16.10 -12.29 -6.11
N THR A 153 -15.91 -11.84 -4.88
CA THR A 153 -14.61 -11.80 -4.20
C THR A 153 -14.13 -13.21 -3.83
N GLU A 154 -12.85 -13.34 -3.52
CA GLU A 154 -12.25 -14.62 -3.10
C GLU A 154 -12.98 -15.23 -1.89
N THR A 155 -13.29 -14.41 -0.88
CA THR A 155 -14.02 -14.83 0.33
C THR A 155 -15.45 -15.29 0.02
N GLN A 156 -16.16 -14.62 -0.89
CA GLN A 156 -17.50 -15.02 -1.30
C GLN A 156 -17.51 -16.37 -2.03
N LEU A 157 -16.51 -16.62 -2.87
CA LEU A 157 -16.32 -17.91 -3.54
C LEU A 157 -15.98 -19.02 -2.52
N GLU A 158 -15.17 -18.75 -1.51
CA GLU A 158 -14.89 -19.69 -0.42
C GLU A 158 -16.15 -20.08 0.35
N ASN A 159 -16.94 -19.09 0.73
CA ASN A 159 -18.20 -19.32 1.45
C ASN A 159 -19.19 -20.15 0.60
N MET A 160 -19.26 -19.86 -0.71
CA MET A 160 -20.10 -20.62 -1.63
C MET A 160 -19.61 -22.06 -1.77
N LEU A 161 -18.30 -22.27 -1.92
CA LEU A 161 -17.71 -23.60 -2.02
C LEU A 161 -17.93 -24.42 -0.73
N ALA A 162 -17.73 -23.79 0.44
CA ALA A 162 -18.00 -24.41 1.73
C ALA A 162 -19.47 -24.83 1.89
N SER A 163 -20.40 -23.99 1.43
CA SER A 163 -21.83 -24.31 1.44
C SER A 163 -22.18 -25.49 0.52
N LEU A 164 -21.55 -25.57 -0.65
CA LEU A 164 -21.70 -26.68 -1.59
C LEU A 164 -21.10 -27.96 -1.03
N ASN A 165 -19.93 -27.89 -0.38
CA ASN A 165 -19.29 -29.03 0.28
C ASN A 165 -20.17 -29.59 1.41
N LYS A 166 -20.74 -28.70 2.22
CA LYS A 166 -21.69 -29.09 3.28
C LYS A 166 -22.95 -29.80 2.74
N LYS A 167 -23.41 -29.37 1.57
CA LYS A 167 -24.63 -29.89 0.95
C LYS A 167 -24.43 -31.21 0.18
N PHE A 168 -23.27 -31.35 -0.48
CA PHE A 168 -23.00 -32.43 -1.44
C PHE A 168 -21.81 -33.32 -1.05
N GLY A 169 -21.16 -33.05 0.07
CA GLY A 169 -19.96 -33.75 0.54
C GLY A 169 -18.65 -33.19 -0.04
N GLU A 170 -17.57 -33.40 0.69
CA GLU A 170 -16.20 -33.17 0.18
C GLU A 170 -15.77 -34.38 -0.64
N GLU A 171 -15.39 -34.17 -1.90
CA GLU A 171 -14.60 -35.08 -2.73
C GLU A 171 -13.30 -34.41 -3.12
#